data_230f0dbebca06cbc31c48817c3f44ec6
#
_entry.id   230f0dbebca06cbc31c48817c3f44ec6
#
_cell.length_a   1.000
_cell.length_b   1.000
_cell.length_c   1.000
_cell.angle_alpha   90.00
_cell.angle_beta   90.00
_cell.angle_gamma   90.00
#
_symmetry.space_group_name_H-M   'P 1'
#
loop_
_entity.id
_entity.type
_entity.pdbx_description
1 polymer ?
#
loop_
_entity_poly.entity_id
_entity_poly.type
_entity_poly.pdbx_seq_one_letter_code
_entity_poly.pdbx_strand_id
1 'polypeptide(L)'
;MHPIKTRYAFLIAIAASLVGCAKPQQTLTPADEKIVPVYAELLLLSEEFKSPRSSLDSAAFQSEAQSILSRNGLTKDKLSDHLKALAQSQELFSQFQTRVHNELELRKPKQSP
;
A
#
# COMPACT_ATOMS: atom_id res chain seq x y z
N MET A 1 -44.96 22.38 -18.85
CA MET A 1 -44.94 21.12 -18.11
C MET A 1 -43.85 20.18 -18.63
N HIS A 2 -43.84 19.98 -19.88
CA HIS A 2 -42.81 19.13 -20.51
C HIS A 2 -41.39 19.61 -20.32
N PRO A 3 -41.08 20.92 -20.38
CA PRO A 3 -39.71 21.37 -20.17
C PRO A 3 -39.16 21.01 -18.79
N ILE A 4 -40.02 21.01 -17.80
CA ILE A 4 -39.61 20.68 -16.44
C ILE A 4 -39.24 19.19 -16.34
N LYS A 5 -40.08 18.34 -16.91
CA LYS A 5 -39.81 16.91 -16.94
C LYS A 5 -38.50 16.59 -17.70
N THR A 6 -38.28 17.29 -18.78
CA THR A 6 -37.07 17.12 -19.57
C THR A 6 -35.85 17.53 -18.75
N ARG A 7 -35.98 18.61 -17.99
CA ARG A 7 -34.87 19.06 -17.14
C ARG A 7 -34.54 18.03 -16.06
N TYR A 8 -35.56 17.48 -15.41
CA TYR A 8 -35.34 16.47 -14.41
C TYR A 8 -34.71 15.22 -14.98
N ALA A 9 -35.18 14.80 -16.14
CA ALA A 9 -34.61 13.64 -16.80
C ALA A 9 -33.16 13.88 -17.15
N PHE A 10 -32.83 15.09 -17.58
CA PHE A 10 -31.47 15.46 -17.92
C PHE A 10 -30.56 15.47 -16.70
N LEU A 11 -31.06 16.02 -15.58
CA LEU A 11 -30.30 16.05 -14.33
C LEU A 11 -30.03 14.66 -13.81
N ILE A 12 -31.02 13.78 -13.91
CA ILE A 12 -30.85 12.40 -13.49
C ILE A 12 -29.78 11.71 -14.34
N ALA A 13 -29.80 11.97 -15.63
CA ALA A 13 -28.82 11.39 -16.54
C ALA A 13 -27.43 11.88 -16.20
N ILE A 14 -27.25 13.16 -15.88
CA ILE A 14 -25.96 13.70 -15.48
C ILE A 14 -25.47 13.06 -14.18
N ALA A 15 -26.36 12.92 -13.20
CA ALA A 15 -26.00 12.29 -11.94
C ALA A 15 -25.56 10.85 -12.15
N ALA A 16 -26.29 10.11 -12.98
CA ALA A 16 -25.92 8.74 -13.31
C ALA A 16 -24.58 8.68 -14.02
N SER A 17 -24.32 9.63 -14.91
CA SER A 17 -23.02 9.70 -15.61
C SER A 17 -21.89 9.97 -14.65
N LEU A 18 -22.07 10.84 -13.69
CA LEU A 18 -21.05 11.11 -12.67
C LEU A 18 -20.76 9.89 -11.84
N VAL A 19 -21.80 9.16 -11.43
CA VAL A 19 -21.63 7.91 -10.68
C VAL A 19 -20.97 6.87 -11.58
N GLY A 20 -21.37 6.78 -12.85
CA GLY A 20 -20.77 5.86 -13.78
C GLY A 20 -19.35 6.21 -14.17
N CYS A 21 -19.02 7.51 -14.17
CA CYS A 21 -17.67 7.98 -14.44
C CYS A 21 -16.77 7.88 -13.22
N ALA A 22 -17.34 7.87 -12.03
CA ALA A 22 -16.59 7.57 -10.83
C ALA A 22 -16.19 6.11 -10.93
N LYS A 23 -14.97 5.85 -11.33
CA LYS A 23 -14.44 4.50 -11.36
C LYS A 23 -14.68 3.87 -10.00
N PRO A 24 -15.08 2.58 -9.95
CA PRO A 24 -15.16 1.91 -8.68
C PRO A 24 -13.85 2.14 -7.97
N GLN A 25 -13.93 2.58 -6.73
CA GLN A 25 -12.75 2.87 -5.94
C GLN A 25 -11.83 1.66 -5.99
N GLN A 26 -10.63 1.87 -6.49
CA GLN A 26 -9.64 0.81 -6.52
C GLN A 26 -9.26 0.49 -5.07
N THR A 27 -9.29 -0.77 -4.73
CA THR A 27 -8.89 -1.22 -3.41
C THR A 27 -7.73 -2.19 -3.55
N LEU A 28 -6.95 -2.31 -2.50
CA LEU A 28 -5.85 -3.24 -2.47
C LEU A 28 -6.36 -4.67 -2.61
N THR A 29 -5.70 -5.45 -3.46
CA THR A 29 -6.02 -6.86 -3.62
C THR A 29 -5.45 -7.66 -2.45
N PRO A 30 -5.90 -8.92 -2.25
CA PRO A 30 -5.28 -9.77 -1.23
C PRO A 30 -3.77 -9.93 -1.42
N ALA A 31 -3.29 -9.94 -2.66
CA ALA A 31 -1.86 -10.00 -2.93
C ALA A 31 -1.16 -8.74 -2.44
N ASP A 32 -1.78 -7.59 -2.65
CA ASP A 32 -1.24 -6.31 -2.17
C ASP A 32 -1.18 -6.30 -0.64
N GLU A 33 -2.24 -6.79 0.00
CA GLU A 33 -2.31 -6.80 1.47
C GLU A 33 -1.28 -7.74 2.09
N LYS A 34 -0.92 -8.83 1.38
CA LYS A 34 0.12 -9.73 1.85
C LYS A 34 1.49 -9.07 1.89
N ILE A 35 1.72 -8.11 1.01
CA ILE A 35 2.99 -7.42 0.92
C ILE A 35 3.15 -6.37 2.00
N VAL A 36 2.05 -5.86 2.55
CA VAL A 36 2.08 -4.83 3.58
C VAL A 36 2.98 -5.22 4.76
N PRO A 37 2.76 -6.37 5.43
CA PRO A 37 3.62 -6.72 6.57
C PRO A 37 5.06 -7.00 6.15
N VAL A 38 5.28 -7.56 4.97
CA VAL A 38 6.62 -7.82 4.47
C VAL A 38 7.38 -6.51 4.28
N TYR A 39 6.73 -5.55 3.64
CA TYR A 39 7.32 -4.25 3.40
C TYR A 39 7.60 -3.52 4.72
N ALA A 40 6.67 -3.62 5.67
CA ALA A 40 6.85 -3.02 6.99
C ALA A 40 8.05 -3.62 7.71
N GLU A 41 8.22 -4.94 7.66
CA GLU A 41 9.39 -5.59 8.26
C GLU A 41 10.70 -5.12 7.63
N LEU A 42 10.69 -4.98 6.30
CA LEU A 42 11.88 -4.51 5.59
C LEU A 42 12.21 -3.06 5.97
N LEU A 43 11.20 -2.22 6.15
CA LEU A 43 11.43 -0.84 6.58
C LEU A 43 12.02 -0.79 7.98
N LEU A 44 11.49 -1.60 8.90
CA LEU A 44 12.01 -1.66 10.26
C LEU A 44 13.46 -2.14 10.27
N LEU A 45 13.76 -3.14 9.44
CA LEU A 45 15.12 -3.64 9.31
C LEU A 45 16.04 -2.55 8.76
N SER A 46 15.56 -1.77 7.80
CA SER A 46 16.30 -0.66 7.23
C SER A 46 16.60 0.42 8.27
N GLU A 47 15.60 0.74 9.10
CA GLU A 47 15.79 1.71 10.19
C GLU A 47 16.81 1.21 11.19
N GLU A 48 16.76 -0.08 11.53
CA GLU A 48 17.73 -0.69 12.44
C GLU A 48 19.13 -0.62 11.86
N PHE A 49 19.28 -0.92 10.59
CA PHE A 49 20.57 -0.86 9.90
C PHE A 49 21.17 0.55 9.92
N LYS A 50 20.31 1.56 9.77
CA LYS A 50 20.76 2.95 9.76
C LYS A 50 21.04 3.51 11.16
N SER A 51 20.62 2.81 12.19
CA SER A 51 20.82 3.25 13.55
C SER A 51 22.30 3.19 13.92
N PRO A 52 22.85 4.24 14.58
CA PRO A 52 24.24 4.23 15.01
C PRO A 52 24.53 3.17 16.08
N ARG A 53 23.49 2.62 16.69
CA ARG A 53 23.65 1.55 17.70
C ARG A 53 23.52 0.15 17.09
N SER A 54 23.30 0.07 15.77
CA SER A 54 23.09 -1.19 15.12
C SER A 54 24.39 -1.98 15.04
N SER A 55 24.30 -3.28 15.32
CA SER A 55 25.39 -4.21 15.11
C SER A 55 25.32 -4.88 13.74
N LEU A 56 24.30 -4.52 12.95
CA LEU A 56 24.13 -5.09 11.61
C LEU A 56 25.14 -4.51 10.65
N ASP A 57 25.87 -5.38 9.98
CA ASP A 57 26.68 -4.98 8.82
C ASP A 57 25.88 -5.20 7.54
N SER A 58 26.46 -4.80 6.42
CA SER A 58 25.79 -4.88 5.12
C SER A 58 25.40 -6.31 4.75
N ALA A 59 26.28 -7.28 5.04
CA ALA A 59 26.01 -8.68 4.74
C ALA A 59 24.87 -9.22 5.61
N ALA A 60 24.85 -8.87 6.89
CA ALA A 60 23.79 -9.28 7.81
C ALA A 60 22.46 -8.65 7.40
N PHE A 61 22.49 -7.39 7.00
CA PHE A 61 21.27 -6.71 6.52
C PHE A 61 20.68 -7.43 5.31
N GLN A 62 21.51 -7.75 4.32
CA GLN A 62 21.06 -8.43 3.11
C GLN A 62 20.54 -9.83 3.42
N SER A 63 21.20 -10.54 4.32
CA SER A 63 20.78 -11.87 4.72
C SER A 63 19.41 -11.84 5.41
N GLU A 64 19.20 -10.90 6.33
CA GLU A 64 17.94 -10.74 7.01
C GLU A 64 16.82 -10.33 6.05
N ALA A 65 17.12 -9.39 5.14
CA ALA A 65 16.13 -8.95 4.14
C ALA A 65 15.72 -10.13 3.26
N GLN A 66 16.67 -10.93 2.82
CA GLN A 66 16.40 -12.09 2.00
C GLN A 66 15.58 -13.14 2.76
N SER A 67 15.86 -13.31 4.05
CA SER A 67 15.10 -14.22 4.90
C SER A 67 13.64 -13.78 5.03
N ILE A 68 13.41 -12.49 5.22
CA ILE A 68 12.04 -11.95 5.29
C ILE A 68 11.30 -12.23 3.99
N LEU A 69 11.94 -11.97 2.85
CA LEU A 69 11.32 -12.23 1.56
C LEU A 69 11.02 -13.71 1.35
N SER A 70 12.00 -14.57 1.64
CA SER A 70 11.86 -16.01 1.43
C SER A 70 10.75 -16.61 2.27
N ARG A 71 10.63 -16.20 3.53
CA ARG A 71 9.55 -16.67 4.41
C ARG A 71 8.17 -16.35 3.86
N ASN A 72 8.09 -15.33 3.03
CA ASN A 72 6.82 -14.88 2.45
C ASN A 72 6.67 -15.28 0.99
N GLY A 73 7.55 -16.15 0.50
CA GLY A 73 7.48 -16.64 -0.87
C GLY A 73 7.78 -15.59 -1.92
N LEU A 74 8.58 -14.58 -1.54
CA LEU A 74 8.91 -13.47 -2.41
C LEU A 74 10.40 -13.46 -2.75
N THR A 75 10.70 -12.81 -3.88
CA THR A 75 12.07 -12.46 -4.23
C THR A 75 12.14 -10.94 -4.30
N LYS A 76 13.36 -10.42 -4.30
CA LYS A 76 13.58 -8.99 -4.44
C LYS A 76 12.92 -8.46 -5.72
N ASP A 77 13.07 -9.19 -6.82
CA ASP A 77 12.52 -8.78 -8.10
C ASP A 77 10.99 -8.78 -8.10
N LYS A 78 10.39 -9.81 -7.52
CA LYS A 78 8.93 -9.89 -7.42
C LYS A 78 8.37 -8.75 -6.58
N LEU A 79 9.00 -8.46 -5.46
CA LEU A 79 8.59 -7.35 -4.61
C LEU A 79 8.72 -6.03 -5.36
N SER A 80 9.86 -5.81 -6.01
CA SER A 80 10.09 -4.59 -6.77
C SER A 80 9.05 -4.42 -7.87
N ASP A 81 8.75 -5.48 -8.63
CA ASP A 81 7.77 -5.42 -9.69
C ASP A 81 6.37 -5.12 -9.15
N HIS A 82 6.03 -5.72 -8.01
CA HIS A 82 4.74 -5.48 -7.38
C HIS A 82 4.61 -4.03 -6.93
N LEU A 83 5.66 -3.49 -6.32
CA LEU A 83 5.65 -2.09 -5.89
C LEU A 83 5.57 -1.14 -7.07
N LYS A 84 6.24 -1.45 -8.16
CA LYS A 84 6.14 -0.65 -9.38
C LYS A 84 4.73 -0.67 -9.94
N ALA A 85 4.07 -1.82 -9.91
CA ALA A 85 2.69 -1.93 -10.35
C ALA A 85 1.76 -1.09 -9.49
N LEU A 86 1.94 -1.13 -8.17
CA LEU A 86 1.16 -0.28 -7.25
C LEU A 86 1.41 1.19 -7.51
N ALA A 87 2.65 1.56 -7.81
CA ALA A 87 3.01 2.95 -8.07
C ALA A 87 2.39 3.51 -9.35
N GLN A 88 1.88 2.64 -10.23
CA GLN A 88 1.16 3.08 -11.42
C GLN A 88 -0.17 3.75 -11.06
N SER A 89 -0.74 3.45 -9.91
CA SER A 89 -1.97 4.06 -9.44
C SER A 89 -1.67 4.84 -8.16
N GLN A 90 -1.84 6.15 -8.22
CA GLN A 90 -1.63 7.01 -7.06
C GLN A 90 -2.56 6.62 -5.91
N GLU A 91 -3.80 6.26 -6.25
CA GLU A 91 -4.79 5.87 -5.25
C GLU A 91 -4.39 4.58 -4.54
N LEU A 92 -4.01 3.55 -5.30
CA LEU A 92 -3.57 2.28 -4.71
C LEU A 92 -2.29 2.43 -3.91
N PHE A 93 -1.35 3.21 -4.42
CA PHE A 93 -0.09 3.43 -3.73
C PHE A 93 -0.30 4.15 -2.40
N SER A 94 -1.19 5.14 -2.40
CA SER A 94 -1.55 5.87 -1.19
C SER A 94 -2.18 4.93 -0.14
N GLN A 95 -3.09 4.07 -0.58
CA GLN A 95 -3.70 3.07 0.30
C GLN A 95 -2.66 2.11 0.85
N PHE A 96 -1.74 1.68 0.01
CA PHE A 96 -0.67 0.78 0.41
C PHE A 96 0.21 1.43 1.48
N GLN A 97 0.60 2.68 1.27
CA GLN A 97 1.41 3.42 2.25
C GLN A 97 0.68 3.58 3.57
N THR A 98 -0.61 3.86 3.54
CA THR A 98 -1.41 3.97 4.76
C THR A 98 -1.44 2.65 5.51
N ARG A 99 -1.62 1.54 4.79
CA ARG A 99 -1.61 0.21 5.41
C ARG A 99 -0.25 -0.11 6.01
N VAL A 100 0.82 0.23 5.31
CA VAL A 100 2.18 0.02 5.82
C VAL A 100 2.39 0.84 7.08
N HIS A 101 1.96 2.10 7.06
CA HIS A 101 2.09 2.97 8.24
C HIS A 101 1.36 2.37 9.44
N ASN A 102 0.13 1.90 9.23
CA ASN A 102 -0.65 1.28 10.30
C ASN A 102 0.06 0.04 10.84
N GLU A 103 0.63 -0.77 9.94
CA GLU A 103 1.35 -1.97 10.34
C GLU A 103 2.60 -1.62 11.16
N LEU A 104 3.30 -0.57 10.76
CA LEU A 104 4.46 -0.10 11.51
C LEU A 104 4.08 0.35 12.91
N GLU A 105 2.96 1.06 13.04
CA GLU A 105 2.47 1.51 14.34
C GLU A 105 2.14 0.31 15.25
N LEU A 106 1.58 -0.75 14.68
CA LEU A 106 1.28 -1.94 15.45
C LEU A 106 2.53 -2.68 15.91
N ARG A 107 3.61 -2.57 15.15
CA ARG A 107 4.87 -3.26 15.44
C ARG A 107 5.80 -2.47 16.34
N LYS A 108 5.56 -1.18 16.51
CA LYS A 108 6.36 -0.38 17.42
C LYS A 108 6.11 -0.82 18.84
N PRO A 109 7.18 -0.99 19.64
CA PRO A 109 6.99 -1.25 21.06
C PRO A 109 6.26 -0.07 21.68
N LYS A 110 5.24 -0.37 22.48
CA LYS A 110 4.52 0.68 23.20
C LYS A 110 5.49 1.35 24.13
N GLN A 111 5.81 2.59 23.82
CA GLN A 111 6.63 3.37 24.72
C GLN A 111 5.77 3.72 25.92
N SER A 112 6.23 3.34 27.08
CA SER A 112 5.61 3.77 28.31
C SER A 112 5.73 5.29 28.39
N PRO A 113 4.64 5.98 28.72
CA PRO A 113 4.73 7.41 28.95
C PRO A 113 5.63 7.75 30.15
#